data_efb8e6a561057df8e461d6e478d8c811
#
_entry.id   efb8e6a561057df8e461d6e478d8c811
#
_cell.length_a   1.000
_cell.length_b   1.000
_cell.length_c   1.000
_cell.angle_alpha   90.00
_cell.angle_beta   90.00
_cell.angle_gamma   90.00
#
_symmetry.space_group_name_H-M   'P 1'
#
loop_
_entity.id
_entity.type
_entity.pdbx_description
1 polymer ?
#
loop_
_entity_poly.entity_id
_entity_poly.type
_entity_poly.pdbx_seq_one_letter_code
_entity_poly.pdbx_strand_id
1 'polypeptide(L)'
;EIRLNDKFKNDIRIGEMVWDWHEDLAQYTDPDVADRGQLTVTYLTSAHQQVAQSLRDRMLACGFDRAEIDAVGNVVGIYEADHSQPNAKTLMTGSHYDTVRNGGKYDGRLGIFTPMACVQALRDAGKRLPFHLEVVGFAEEEGQRYKATFLGSGALVGQFDSSWLDQVDDNGVSMREAMQAAGLAIDAIPALKRDPRDYLGFIEIHIEQGPVLNELNLPLGVVTSNNGSVRYQGEITGTASHAGTTPMDRRSD
;
A
#
# COMPACT_ATOMS: atom_id res chain seq x y z
N GLU A 1 0.37 -30.32 18.04
CA GLU A 1 -1.00 -29.74 18.22
C GLU A 1 -0.90 -28.58 19.19
N ILE A 2 -0.88 -27.35 18.67
CA ILE A 2 -1.10 -26.17 19.51
C ILE A 2 -2.58 -26.15 19.83
N ARG A 3 -2.95 -26.54 21.03
CA ARG A 3 -4.31 -26.33 21.52
C ARG A 3 -4.52 -24.82 21.65
N LEU A 4 -5.21 -24.28 20.67
CA LEU A 4 -5.72 -22.89 20.72
C LEU A 4 -6.68 -22.83 21.92
N ASN A 5 -6.26 -22.09 22.94
CA ASN A 5 -7.00 -21.92 24.19
C ASN A 5 -8.31 -21.16 23.91
N ASP A 6 -9.37 -21.34 24.71
CA ASP A 6 -10.69 -20.68 24.57
C ASP A 6 -10.66 -19.14 24.47
N LYS A 7 -9.53 -18.51 24.77
CA LYS A 7 -9.23 -17.09 24.46
C LYS A 7 -9.30 -16.77 22.97
N PHE A 8 -9.08 -17.73 22.07
CA PHE A 8 -9.10 -17.55 20.62
C PHE A 8 -10.50 -17.67 19.98
N LYS A 9 -11.55 -17.94 20.76
CA LYS A 9 -12.93 -17.76 20.28
C LYS A 9 -13.26 -16.29 19.97
N ASN A 10 -12.39 -15.36 20.38
CA ASN A 10 -12.46 -13.95 19.94
C ASN A 10 -11.93 -13.73 18.51
N ASP A 11 -11.30 -14.71 17.87
CA ASP A 11 -10.61 -14.54 16.60
C ASP A 11 -11.56 -14.32 15.41
N ILE A 12 -12.75 -14.91 15.46
CA ILE A 12 -13.80 -14.63 14.47
C ILE A 12 -14.13 -13.14 14.47
N ARG A 13 -14.24 -12.51 15.64
CA ARG A 13 -14.50 -11.07 15.75
C ARG A 13 -13.36 -10.19 15.21
N ILE A 14 -12.11 -10.65 15.28
CA ILE A 14 -10.98 -9.93 14.70
C ILE A 14 -11.07 -9.95 13.17
N GLY A 15 -11.39 -11.09 12.57
CA GLY A 15 -11.61 -11.19 11.13
C GLY A 15 -12.77 -10.33 10.65
N GLU A 16 -13.91 -10.36 11.34
CA GLU A 16 -15.08 -9.50 11.07
C GLU A 16 -14.71 -8.02 11.19
N MET A 17 -13.98 -7.63 12.21
CA MET A 17 -13.50 -6.26 12.41
C MET A 17 -12.60 -5.79 11.25
N VAL A 18 -11.67 -6.63 10.79
CA VAL A 18 -10.81 -6.33 9.63
C VAL A 18 -11.66 -6.20 8.36
N TRP A 19 -12.67 -7.07 8.20
CA TRP A 19 -13.62 -6.98 7.09
C TRP A 19 -14.38 -5.65 7.10
N ASP A 20 -14.96 -5.27 8.25
CA ASP A 20 -15.70 -4.02 8.41
C ASP A 20 -14.80 -2.80 8.11
N TRP A 21 -13.54 -2.84 8.51
CA TRP A 21 -12.58 -1.77 8.19
C TRP A 21 -12.32 -1.63 6.69
N HIS A 22 -12.33 -2.73 5.93
CA HIS A 22 -12.23 -2.66 4.48
C HIS A 22 -13.48 -2.05 3.86
N GLU A 23 -14.67 -2.43 4.34
CA GLU A 23 -15.93 -1.86 3.86
C GLU A 23 -16.01 -0.36 4.18
N ASP A 24 -15.62 0.04 5.38
CA ASP A 24 -15.55 1.45 5.78
C ASP A 24 -14.57 2.25 4.90
N LEU A 25 -13.39 1.69 4.61
CA LEU A 25 -12.39 2.40 3.82
C LEU A 25 -12.77 2.47 2.34
N ALA A 26 -13.52 1.48 1.84
CA ALA A 26 -13.94 1.41 0.44
C ALA A 26 -14.96 2.50 0.05
N GLN A 27 -15.54 3.22 1.03
CA GLN A 27 -16.41 4.38 0.74
C GLN A 27 -15.63 5.56 0.13
N TYR A 28 -14.33 5.64 0.37
CA TYR A 28 -13.48 6.67 -0.22
C TYR A 28 -12.99 6.21 -1.59
N THR A 29 -13.48 6.86 -2.62
CA THR A 29 -13.13 6.62 -4.02
C THR A 29 -13.04 7.93 -4.78
N ASP A 30 -12.28 7.96 -5.85
CA ASP A 30 -12.12 9.15 -6.68
C ASP A 30 -13.48 9.60 -7.23
N PRO A 31 -13.80 10.90 -7.19
CA PRO A 31 -15.14 11.41 -7.50
C PRO A 31 -15.64 11.09 -8.90
N ASP A 32 -14.76 10.99 -9.88
CA ASP A 32 -15.09 10.72 -11.29
C ASP A 32 -15.59 9.29 -11.54
N VAL A 33 -15.41 8.40 -10.58
CA VAL A 33 -15.84 6.98 -10.67
C VAL A 33 -16.83 6.58 -9.58
N ALA A 34 -17.08 7.43 -8.60
CA ALA A 34 -17.97 7.15 -7.47
C ALA A 34 -19.39 6.74 -7.90
N ASP A 35 -19.96 7.45 -8.86
CA ASP A 35 -21.31 7.16 -9.37
C ASP A 35 -21.41 5.81 -10.11
N ARG A 36 -20.29 5.22 -10.47
CA ARG A 36 -20.23 3.90 -11.13
C ARG A 36 -20.09 2.75 -10.13
N GLY A 37 -19.98 3.05 -8.82
CA GLY A 37 -19.72 2.07 -7.79
C GLY A 37 -18.33 1.43 -7.89
N GLN A 38 -17.37 2.11 -8.50
CA GLN A 38 -16.00 1.66 -8.69
C GLN A 38 -15.10 2.18 -7.57
N LEU A 39 -14.20 1.34 -7.11
CA LEU A 39 -13.18 1.75 -6.15
C LEU A 39 -11.90 2.15 -6.90
N THR A 40 -11.55 3.42 -6.78
CA THR A 40 -10.29 3.96 -7.31
C THR A 40 -9.75 4.98 -6.31
N VAL A 41 -8.53 4.81 -5.88
CA VAL A 41 -7.85 5.73 -4.96
C VAL A 41 -6.50 6.08 -5.57
N THR A 42 -6.49 7.19 -6.26
CA THR A 42 -5.32 7.67 -7.00
C THR A 42 -4.50 8.64 -6.14
N TYR A 43 -3.20 8.56 -6.25
CA TYR A 43 -2.26 9.33 -5.44
C TYR A 43 -2.60 10.82 -5.35
N LEU A 44 -2.66 11.34 -4.12
CA LEU A 44 -2.91 12.74 -3.76
C LEU A 44 -4.25 13.33 -4.24
N THR A 45 -5.21 12.48 -4.64
CA THR A 45 -6.61 12.91 -4.79
C THR A 45 -7.25 13.15 -3.42
N SER A 46 -8.43 13.74 -3.40
CA SER A 46 -9.20 13.89 -2.15
C SER A 46 -9.50 12.54 -1.48
N ALA A 47 -9.80 11.51 -2.28
CA ALA A 47 -10.03 10.16 -1.76
C ALA A 47 -8.76 9.58 -1.11
N HIS A 48 -7.61 9.71 -1.76
CA HIS A 48 -6.32 9.26 -1.22
C HIS A 48 -5.99 9.96 0.12
N GLN A 49 -6.19 11.26 0.21
CA GLN A 49 -5.95 12.02 1.44
C GLN A 49 -6.92 11.60 2.57
N GLN A 50 -8.18 11.34 2.25
CA GLN A 50 -9.18 10.84 3.21
C GLN A 50 -8.84 9.43 3.70
N VAL A 51 -8.39 8.54 2.81
CA VAL A 51 -7.91 7.20 3.16
C VAL A 51 -6.71 7.30 4.10
N ALA A 52 -5.70 8.12 3.76
CA ALA A 52 -4.51 8.31 4.60
C ALA A 52 -4.90 8.82 6.01
N GLN A 53 -5.78 9.81 6.06
CA GLN A 53 -6.28 10.37 7.31
C GLN A 53 -7.04 9.32 8.14
N SER A 54 -7.93 8.54 7.51
CA SER A 54 -8.70 7.48 8.15
C SER A 54 -7.78 6.38 8.72
N LEU A 55 -6.77 5.96 7.95
CA LEU A 55 -5.79 4.98 8.41
C LEU A 55 -4.99 5.49 9.61
N ARG A 56 -4.50 6.73 9.56
CA ARG A 56 -3.77 7.34 10.69
C ARG A 56 -4.62 7.36 11.96
N ASP A 57 -5.86 7.84 11.86
CA ASP A 57 -6.74 7.96 13.01
C ASP A 57 -7.12 6.59 13.56
N ARG A 58 -7.32 5.60 12.70
CA ARG A 58 -7.59 4.22 13.09
C ARG A 58 -6.37 3.57 13.76
N MET A 59 -5.14 3.83 13.29
CA MET A 59 -3.93 3.36 13.97
C MET A 59 -3.89 3.86 15.42
N LEU A 60 -4.13 5.15 15.65
CA LEU A 60 -4.20 5.70 16.99
C LEU A 60 -5.32 5.05 17.83
N ALA A 61 -6.50 4.82 17.25
CA ALA A 61 -7.60 4.14 17.92
C ALA A 61 -7.29 2.68 18.27
N CYS A 62 -6.50 1.98 17.44
CA CYS A 62 -5.99 0.63 17.71
C CYS A 62 -4.97 0.59 18.86
N GLY A 63 -4.39 1.72 19.24
CA GLY A 63 -3.45 1.82 20.35
C GLY A 63 -1.99 1.92 19.95
N PHE A 64 -1.70 2.34 18.71
CA PHE A 64 -0.36 2.77 18.35
C PHE A 64 0.07 3.98 19.19
N ASP A 65 1.31 4.03 19.59
CA ASP A 65 1.84 5.13 20.42
C ASP A 65 1.96 6.42 19.64
N ARG A 66 2.19 6.31 18.32
CA ARG A 66 2.14 7.43 17.37
C ARG A 66 1.73 6.95 15.98
N ALA A 67 1.09 7.83 15.23
CA ALA A 67 0.78 7.63 13.83
C ALA A 67 0.84 8.97 13.10
N GLU A 68 1.46 8.99 11.92
CA GLU A 68 1.67 10.19 11.12
C GLU A 68 1.53 9.90 9.62
N ILE A 69 1.35 10.96 8.84
CA ILE A 69 1.47 10.92 7.38
C ILE A 69 2.80 11.58 7.04
N ASP A 70 3.67 10.86 6.37
CA ASP A 70 5.02 11.32 6.06
C ASP A 70 5.09 12.22 4.83
N ALA A 71 6.31 12.64 4.46
CA ALA A 71 6.57 13.61 3.40
C ALA A 71 6.22 13.12 1.98
N VAL A 72 5.94 11.84 1.79
CA VAL A 72 5.46 11.27 0.52
C VAL A 72 4.02 10.73 0.62
N GLY A 73 3.40 10.89 1.78
CA GLY A 73 2.03 10.45 2.01
C GLY A 73 1.89 9.04 2.59
N ASN A 74 2.99 8.34 2.92
CA ASN A 74 2.86 7.09 3.66
C ASN A 74 2.20 7.35 5.01
N VAL A 75 1.37 6.43 5.45
CA VAL A 75 0.80 6.42 6.80
C VAL A 75 1.64 5.50 7.68
N VAL A 76 2.33 6.06 8.65
CA VAL A 76 3.28 5.34 9.50
C VAL A 76 2.78 5.29 10.93
N GLY A 77 2.52 4.10 11.45
CA GLY A 77 2.16 3.86 12.84
C GLY A 77 3.26 3.11 13.60
N ILE A 78 3.58 3.55 14.80
CA ILE A 78 4.56 2.91 15.67
C ILE A 78 3.89 2.39 16.93
N TYR A 79 4.04 1.11 17.19
CA TYR A 79 3.74 0.47 18.45
C TYR A 79 5.05 0.15 19.16
N GLU A 80 5.36 0.89 20.23
CA GLU A 80 6.65 0.83 20.90
C GLU A 80 6.86 -0.50 21.61
N ALA A 81 8.11 -0.92 21.67
CA ALA A 81 8.55 -2.09 22.42
C ALA A 81 8.26 -1.93 23.92
N ASP A 82 8.35 -3.04 24.65
CA ASP A 82 8.35 -3.02 26.11
C ASP A 82 9.48 -2.12 26.64
N HIS A 83 9.17 -1.29 27.62
CA HIS A 83 10.14 -0.34 28.21
C HIS A 83 11.38 -1.01 28.84
N SER A 84 11.32 -2.32 29.10
CA SER A 84 12.50 -3.09 29.54
C SER A 84 13.54 -3.33 28.43
N GLN A 85 13.26 -2.92 27.18
CA GLN A 85 14.06 -3.15 25.98
C GLN A 85 14.62 -1.83 25.41
N PRO A 86 15.62 -1.20 26.05
CA PRO A 86 16.08 0.14 25.66
C PRO A 86 16.74 0.22 24.28
N ASN A 87 17.18 -0.92 23.73
CA ASN A 87 17.81 -1.03 22.41
C ASN A 87 16.98 -1.90 21.45
N ALA A 88 15.66 -1.89 21.61
CA ALA A 88 14.78 -2.67 20.77
C ALA A 88 14.92 -2.25 19.30
N LYS A 89 15.06 -3.25 18.43
CA LYS A 89 14.98 -3.04 16.98
C LYS A 89 13.51 -2.97 16.54
N THR A 90 13.29 -2.56 15.31
CA THR A 90 11.97 -2.43 14.70
C THR A 90 11.69 -3.59 13.75
N LEU A 91 10.54 -4.21 13.85
CA LEU A 91 9.96 -5.02 12.79
C LEU A 91 9.04 -4.12 11.97
N MET A 92 9.28 -4.02 10.66
CA MET A 92 8.39 -3.29 9.76
C MET A 92 7.41 -4.26 9.11
N THR A 93 6.17 -3.83 8.98
CA THR A 93 5.13 -4.52 8.22
C THR A 93 4.21 -3.48 7.58
N GLY A 94 3.44 -3.88 6.59
CA GLY A 94 2.51 -3.00 5.92
C GLY A 94 2.33 -3.39 4.47
N SER A 95 1.58 -2.60 3.74
CA SER A 95 1.33 -2.69 2.31
C SER A 95 0.79 -1.36 1.80
N HIS A 96 0.40 -1.28 0.54
CA HIS A 96 -0.11 -0.05 -0.06
C HIS A 96 -1.60 0.21 0.24
N TYR A 97 -2.04 1.46 0.10
CA TYR A 97 -3.44 1.85 0.29
C TYR A 97 -4.08 2.53 -0.93
N ASP A 98 -3.27 2.94 -1.91
CA ASP A 98 -3.75 3.30 -3.25
C ASP A 98 -4.26 2.06 -4.00
N THR A 99 -4.96 2.25 -5.10
CA THR A 99 -5.52 1.15 -5.89
C THR A 99 -5.30 1.38 -7.37
N VAL A 100 -5.29 0.31 -8.15
CA VAL A 100 -5.54 0.41 -9.58
C VAL A 100 -6.94 0.98 -9.85
N ARG A 101 -7.19 1.43 -11.07
CA ARG A 101 -8.54 1.88 -11.48
C ARG A 101 -9.53 0.73 -11.36
N ASN A 102 -10.66 0.96 -10.68
CA ASN A 102 -11.66 -0.06 -10.37
C ASN A 102 -11.05 -1.28 -9.67
N GLY A 103 -10.21 -1.02 -8.67
CA GLY A 103 -9.49 -2.02 -7.91
C GLY A 103 -10.33 -2.78 -6.89
N GLY A 104 -9.74 -3.81 -6.31
CA GLY A 104 -10.34 -4.58 -5.22
C GLY A 104 -10.20 -3.87 -3.87
N LYS A 105 -11.14 -4.12 -2.95
CA LYS A 105 -11.16 -3.51 -1.61
C LYS A 105 -10.00 -3.98 -0.72
N TYR A 106 -9.45 -5.16 -0.99
CA TYR A 106 -8.53 -5.86 -0.10
C TYR A 106 -7.08 -5.77 -0.55
N ASP A 107 -6.88 -5.37 -1.81
CA ASP A 107 -5.56 -5.23 -2.43
C ASP A 107 -4.71 -4.21 -1.68
N GLY A 108 -3.54 -4.62 -1.21
CA GLY A 108 -2.66 -3.86 -0.35
C GLY A 108 -3.22 -3.64 1.07
N ARG A 109 -4.43 -3.15 1.20
CA ARG A 109 -5.06 -2.73 2.46
C ARG A 109 -5.13 -3.83 3.52
N LEU A 110 -5.23 -5.11 3.11
CA LEU A 110 -5.20 -6.25 4.01
C LEU A 110 -3.89 -6.28 4.82
N GLY A 111 -2.76 -5.96 4.18
CA GLY A 111 -1.44 -5.90 4.81
C GLY A 111 -1.26 -4.75 5.80
N ILE A 112 -2.17 -3.78 5.79
CA ILE A 112 -2.22 -2.68 6.77
C ILE A 112 -3.17 -3.04 7.92
N PHE A 113 -4.38 -3.49 7.63
CA PHE A 113 -5.39 -3.75 8.64
C PHE A 113 -5.08 -4.96 9.51
N THR A 114 -4.46 -6.00 8.95
CA THR A 114 -4.10 -7.19 9.74
C THR A 114 -3.14 -6.86 10.89
N PRO A 115 -1.97 -6.20 10.67
CA PRO A 115 -1.11 -5.82 11.79
C PRO A 115 -1.75 -4.79 12.73
N MET A 116 -2.62 -3.89 12.23
CA MET A 116 -3.38 -2.98 13.10
C MET A 116 -4.29 -3.74 14.07
N ALA A 117 -4.97 -4.78 13.58
CA ALA A 117 -5.81 -5.65 14.43
C ALA A 117 -4.96 -6.41 15.46
N CYS A 118 -3.76 -6.84 15.10
CA CYS A 118 -2.81 -7.43 16.04
C CYS A 118 -2.40 -6.46 17.14
N VAL A 119 -2.12 -5.19 16.80
CA VAL A 119 -1.79 -4.14 17.78
C VAL A 119 -2.97 -3.91 18.73
N GLN A 120 -4.19 -3.81 18.20
CA GLN A 120 -5.37 -3.68 19.05
C GLN A 120 -5.52 -4.83 20.03
N ALA A 121 -5.33 -6.08 19.57
CA ALA A 121 -5.40 -7.24 20.43
C ALA A 121 -4.29 -7.26 21.50
N LEU A 122 -3.08 -6.83 21.15
CA LEU A 122 -1.97 -6.69 22.12
C LEU A 122 -2.26 -5.62 23.17
N ARG A 123 -2.74 -4.45 22.74
CA ARG A 123 -3.16 -3.38 23.65
C ARG A 123 -4.24 -3.87 24.63
N ASP A 124 -5.29 -4.50 24.12
CA ASP A 124 -6.42 -4.98 24.92
C ASP A 124 -5.98 -6.09 25.91
N ALA A 125 -4.92 -6.81 25.57
CA ALA A 125 -4.29 -7.78 26.47
C ALA A 125 -3.24 -7.16 27.42
N GLY A 126 -2.99 -5.85 27.34
CA GLY A 126 -1.94 -5.17 28.12
C GLY A 126 -0.54 -5.66 27.80
N LYS A 127 -0.27 -6.08 26.58
CA LYS A 127 1.01 -6.67 26.17
C LYS A 127 1.78 -5.75 25.25
N ARG A 128 3.10 -5.72 25.45
CA ARG A 128 4.08 -5.12 24.54
C ARG A 128 4.98 -6.19 23.94
N LEU A 129 5.51 -5.90 22.76
CA LEU A 129 6.46 -6.77 22.09
C LEU A 129 7.88 -6.47 22.57
N PRO A 130 8.83 -7.39 22.42
CA PRO A 130 10.25 -7.12 22.73
C PRO A 130 10.96 -6.30 21.65
N PHE A 131 10.25 -5.81 20.65
CA PHE A 131 10.70 -4.98 19.54
C PHE A 131 9.62 -3.95 19.19
N HIS A 132 10.02 -2.85 18.55
CA HIS A 132 9.06 -1.90 18.00
C HIS A 132 8.40 -2.51 16.77
N LEU A 133 7.09 -2.27 16.61
CA LEU A 133 6.37 -2.61 15.39
C LEU A 133 6.06 -1.32 14.63
N GLU A 134 6.59 -1.19 13.42
CA GLU A 134 6.26 -0.13 12.47
C GLU A 134 5.31 -0.68 11.42
N VAL A 135 4.09 -0.12 11.38
CA VAL A 135 3.09 -0.47 10.35
C VAL A 135 3.01 0.67 9.36
N VAL A 136 3.22 0.38 8.09
CA VAL A 136 3.23 1.37 7.02
C VAL A 136 2.13 1.09 6.01
N GLY A 137 1.27 2.09 5.80
CA GLY A 137 0.44 2.19 4.60
C GLY A 137 1.24 2.94 3.54
N PHE A 138 1.75 2.23 2.53
CA PHE A 138 2.55 2.84 1.46
C PHE A 138 1.67 3.62 0.50
N ALA A 139 2.12 4.81 0.12
CA ALA A 139 1.50 5.64 -0.89
C ALA A 139 2.08 5.34 -2.27
N GLU A 140 1.24 5.36 -3.31
CA GLU A 140 1.61 5.26 -4.74
C GLU A 140 2.50 4.04 -5.05
N GLU A 141 1.99 2.85 -4.74
CA GLU A 141 2.61 1.60 -5.16
C GLU A 141 2.33 1.34 -6.64
N GLU A 142 1.09 1.56 -7.07
CA GLU A 142 0.54 1.21 -8.37
C GLU A 142 0.94 2.15 -9.51
N GLY A 143 1.42 3.36 -9.19
CA GLY A 143 1.90 4.33 -10.18
C GLY A 143 0.80 4.80 -11.16
N GLN A 144 -0.44 4.94 -10.70
CA GLN A 144 -1.59 5.22 -11.56
C GLN A 144 -1.66 6.68 -12.03
N ARG A 145 -1.22 7.62 -11.21
CA ARG A 145 -1.26 9.06 -11.54
C ARG A 145 0.03 9.54 -12.17
N TYR A 146 1.13 9.11 -11.61
CA TYR A 146 2.47 9.42 -12.10
C TYR A 146 3.18 8.09 -12.39
N LYS A 147 4.15 8.08 -13.30
CA LYS A 147 4.92 6.87 -13.63
C LYS A 147 6.02 6.64 -12.58
N ALA A 148 5.61 6.53 -11.32
CA ALA A 148 6.46 6.47 -10.14
C ALA A 148 6.01 5.34 -9.21
N THR A 149 5.98 4.10 -9.72
CA THR A 149 5.65 2.89 -8.93
C THR A 149 6.59 2.73 -7.75
N PHE A 150 6.06 2.19 -6.63
CA PHE A 150 6.80 2.00 -5.38
C PHE A 150 7.34 3.31 -4.76
N LEU A 151 6.69 4.43 -5.03
CA LEU A 151 7.13 5.74 -4.57
C LEU A 151 7.27 5.79 -3.04
N GLY A 152 6.25 5.30 -2.32
CA GLY A 152 6.22 5.33 -0.87
C GLY A 152 7.32 4.48 -0.23
N SER A 153 7.44 3.23 -0.64
CA SER A 153 8.48 2.31 -0.14
C SER A 153 9.87 2.74 -0.60
N GLY A 154 10.00 3.24 -1.84
CA GLY A 154 11.24 3.80 -2.37
C GLY A 154 11.80 4.94 -1.52
N ALA A 155 10.94 5.84 -1.02
CA ALA A 155 11.36 6.91 -0.12
C ALA A 155 11.98 6.37 1.19
N LEU A 156 11.39 5.32 1.77
CA LEU A 156 11.89 4.71 3.02
C LEU A 156 13.24 4.00 2.86
N VAL A 157 13.55 3.51 1.66
CA VAL A 157 14.87 2.90 1.39
C VAL A 157 15.87 3.88 0.75
N GLY A 158 15.47 5.16 0.57
CA GLY A 158 16.31 6.20 0.01
C GLY A 158 16.48 6.12 -1.51
N GLN A 159 15.47 5.59 -2.21
CA GLN A 159 15.43 5.45 -3.67
C GLN A 159 14.37 6.36 -4.32
N PHE A 160 13.96 7.43 -3.63
CA PHE A 160 13.07 8.43 -4.23
C PHE A 160 13.81 9.19 -5.33
N ASP A 161 13.30 9.13 -6.55
CA ASP A 161 13.85 9.87 -7.69
C ASP A 161 13.23 11.29 -7.75
N SER A 162 14.03 12.31 -7.52
CA SER A 162 13.57 13.70 -7.53
C SER A 162 13.01 14.15 -8.88
N SER A 163 13.35 13.47 -9.98
CA SER A 163 12.80 13.77 -11.31
C SER A 163 11.30 13.44 -11.41
N TRP A 164 10.78 12.56 -10.53
CA TRP A 164 9.34 12.30 -10.46
C TRP A 164 8.51 13.54 -10.11
N LEU A 165 9.09 14.47 -9.35
CA LEU A 165 8.43 15.71 -8.96
C LEU A 165 8.00 16.57 -10.15
N ASP A 166 8.67 16.44 -11.29
CA ASP A 166 8.42 17.20 -12.50
C ASP A 166 7.50 16.47 -13.49
N GLN A 167 7.11 15.22 -13.19
CA GLN A 167 6.12 14.48 -13.97
C GLN A 167 4.74 15.13 -13.82
N VAL A 168 4.00 15.18 -14.92
CA VAL A 168 2.64 15.74 -14.95
C VAL A 168 1.62 14.64 -15.17
N ASP A 169 0.46 14.77 -14.54
CA ASP A 169 -0.69 13.88 -14.76
C ASP A 169 -1.47 14.27 -16.03
N ASP A 170 -2.54 13.52 -16.32
CA ASP A 170 -3.41 13.76 -17.48
C ASP A 170 -4.10 15.14 -17.47
N ASN A 171 -4.12 15.83 -16.33
CA ASN A 171 -4.67 17.18 -16.17
C ASN A 171 -3.58 18.26 -16.23
N GLY A 172 -2.33 17.91 -16.45
CA GLY A 172 -1.20 18.83 -16.50
C GLY A 172 -0.70 19.29 -15.13
N VAL A 173 -1.12 18.61 -14.03
CA VAL A 173 -0.66 18.94 -12.66
C VAL A 173 0.61 18.16 -12.37
N SER A 174 1.69 18.84 -12.01
CA SER A 174 2.94 18.20 -11.63
C SER A 174 2.80 17.48 -10.27
N MET A 175 3.61 16.44 -10.04
CA MET A 175 3.65 15.75 -8.74
C MET A 175 4.02 16.77 -7.64
N ARG A 176 4.95 17.67 -7.90
CA ARG A 176 5.34 18.73 -6.97
C ARG A 176 4.16 19.60 -6.54
N GLU A 177 3.37 20.07 -7.50
CA GLU A 177 2.17 20.87 -7.22
C GLU A 177 1.14 20.07 -6.42
N ALA A 178 0.92 18.81 -6.79
CA ALA A 178 0.00 17.94 -6.07
C ALA A 178 0.45 17.68 -4.62
N MET A 179 1.75 17.43 -4.39
CA MET A 179 2.30 17.26 -3.05
C MET A 179 2.20 18.53 -2.21
N GLN A 180 2.49 19.69 -2.79
CA GLN A 180 2.35 20.98 -2.12
C GLN A 180 0.88 21.27 -1.76
N ALA A 181 -0.05 21.00 -2.67
CA ALA A 181 -1.48 21.16 -2.43
C ALA A 181 -2.00 20.22 -1.33
N ALA A 182 -1.41 19.02 -1.20
CA ALA A 182 -1.68 18.09 -0.12
C ALA A 182 -0.97 18.45 1.21
N GLY A 183 -0.15 19.52 1.23
CA GLY A 183 0.56 19.96 2.42
C GLY A 183 1.76 19.09 2.80
N LEU A 184 2.30 18.29 1.87
CA LEU A 184 3.45 17.43 2.11
C LEU A 184 4.77 18.22 2.09
N ALA A 185 5.66 17.90 3.02
CA ALA A 185 6.97 18.57 3.17
C ALA A 185 8.03 17.95 2.25
N ILE A 186 8.03 18.30 0.97
CA ILE A 186 8.90 17.72 -0.07
C ILE A 186 10.38 17.73 0.35
N ASP A 187 10.84 18.79 0.99
CA ASP A 187 12.23 18.94 1.44
C ASP A 187 12.60 17.93 2.54
N ALA A 188 11.62 17.32 3.21
CA ALA A 188 11.83 16.29 4.24
C ALA A 188 11.95 14.88 3.67
N ILE A 189 11.69 14.65 2.38
CA ILE A 189 11.74 13.32 1.75
C ILE A 189 13.07 12.60 1.99
N PRO A 190 14.25 13.23 1.84
CA PRO A 190 15.53 12.54 2.09
C PRO A 190 15.70 12.03 3.53
N ALA A 191 15.02 12.65 4.50
CA ALA A 191 15.06 12.26 5.90
C ALA A 191 14.20 11.02 6.22
N LEU A 192 13.34 10.58 5.29
CA LEU A 192 12.51 9.39 5.45
C LEU A 192 13.32 8.09 5.43
N LYS A 193 14.52 8.13 4.86
CA LYS A 193 15.37 6.94 4.71
C LYS A 193 15.60 6.24 6.05
N ARG A 194 15.24 4.97 6.12
CA ARG A 194 15.47 4.09 7.27
C ARG A 194 16.89 3.49 7.23
N ASP A 195 17.48 3.33 8.40
CA ASP A 195 18.76 2.58 8.52
C ASP A 195 18.42 1.09 8.72
N PRO A 196 18.79 0.20 7.79
CA PRO A 196 18.47 -1.22 7.90
C PRO A 196 19.06 -1.90 9.14
N ARG A 197 20.07 -1.30 9.78
CA ARG A 197 20.68 -1.81 11.02
C ARG A 197 19.73 -1.73 12.21
N ASP A 198 18.75 -0.83 12.18
CA ASP A 198 17.75 -0.63 13.24
C ASP A 198 16.55 -1.57 13.09
N TYR A 199 16.51 -2.35 12.01
CA TYR A 199 15.38 -3.21 11.67
C TYR A 199 15.72 -4.69 11.83
N LEU A 200 14.71 -5.47 12.23
CA LEU A 200 14.71 -6.93 12.23
C LEU A 200 14.44 -7.48 10.83
N GLY A 201 13.64 -6.78 10.06
CA GLY A 201 13.21 -7.14 8.72
C GLY A 201 11.88 -6.50 8.35
N PHE A 202 11.35 -6.92 7.20
CA PHE A 202 10.05 -6.53 6.68
C PHE A 202 9.20 -7.78 6.41
N ILE A 203 7.93 -7.74 6.81
CA ILE A 203 6.95 -8.78 6.53
C ILE A 203 5.73 -8.11 5.91
N GLU A 204 5.28 -8.61 4.78
CA GLU A 204 4.05 -8.15 4.15
C GLU A 204 3.02 -9.27 4.12
N ILE A 205 1.79 -8.93 4.49
CA ILE A 205 0.61 -9.77 4.30
C ILE A 205 -0.12 -9.20 3.11
N HIS A 206 -0.36 -10.02 2.09
CA HIS A 206 -1.02 -9.60 0.88
C HIS A 206 -2.06 -10.64 0.45
N ILE A 207 -3.08 -10.23 -0.30
CA ILE A 207 -3.96 -11.16 -0.97
C ILE A 207 -3.17 -11.97 -1.99
N GLU A 208 -3.58 -13.20 -2.29
CA GLU A 208 -2.91 -14.02 -3.32
C GLU A 208 -2.98 -13.37 -4.71
N GLN A 209 -4.03 -12.63 -5.01
CA GLN A 209 -4.38 -12.12 -6.37
C GLN A 209 -4.44 -13.25 -7.41
N GLY A 210 -4.80 -14.46 -6.96
CA GLY A 210 -4.85 -15.66 -7.77
C GLY A 210 -5.77 -16.72 -7.15
N PRO A 211 -6.03 -17.84 -7.83
CA PRO A 211 -7.01 -18.84 -7.41
C PRO A 211 -6.42 -20.00 -6.60
N VAL A 212 -5.09 -20.13 -6.51
CA VAL A 212 -4.45 -21.39 -6.09
C VAL A 212 -4.73 -21.72 -4.63
N LEU A 213 -4.57 -20.77 -3.71
CA LEU A 213 -4.85 -21.01 -2.29
C LEU A 213 -6.33 -21.31 -2.07
N ASN A 214 -7.22 -20.63 -2.81
CA ASN A 214 -8.66 -20.88 -2.74
C ASN A 214 -9.01 -22.28 -3.25
N GLU A 215 -8.47 -22.71 -4.39
CA GLU A 215 -8.68 -24.05 -4.95
C GLU A 215 -8.16 -25.16 -4.03
N LEU A 216 -7.04 -24.91 -3.35
CA LEU A 216 -6.45 -25.83 -2.39
C LEU A 216 -7.10 -25.75 -1.00
N ASN A 217 -8.04 -24.81 -0.79
CA ASN A 217 -8.65 -24.52 0.51
C ASN A 217 -7.62 -24.24 1.61
N LEU A 218 -6.58 -23.46 1.27
CA LEU A 218 -5.53 -23.04 2.18
C LEU A 218 -5.72 -21.58 2.58
N PRO A 219 -5.68 -21.25 3.87
CA PRO A 219 -5.87 -19.88 4.35
C PRO A 219 -4.63 -18.99 4.13
N LEU A 220 -3.45 -19.57 3.99
CA LEU A 220 -2.17 -18.87 3.90
C LEU A 220 -1.20 -19.62 2.99
N GLY A 221 -0.32 -18.86 2.34
CA GLY A 221 0.85 -19.33 1.62
C GLY A 221 2.06 -18.45 1.91
N VAL A 222 3.23 -19.04 1.89
CA VAL A 222 4.50 -18.29 1.99
C VAL A 222 5.06 -18.12 0.60
N VAL A 223 5.27 -16.85 0.19
CA VAL A 223 5.91 -16.54 -1.09
C VAL A 223 7.37 -16.98 -1.05
N THR A 224 7.76 -17.84 -1.97
CA THR A 224 9.13 -18.38 -2.06
C THR A 224 9.97 -17.69 -3.12
N SER A 225 9.34 -17.01 -4.06
CA SER A 225 10.01 -16.23 -5.12
C SER A 225 9.08 -15.20 -5.72
N ASN A 226 9.65 -14.10 -6.18
CA ASN A 226 8.97 -13.08 -6.97
C ASN A 226 9.46 -13.16 -8.43
N ASN A 227 8.52 -13.05 -9.38
CA ASN A 227 8.86 -12.97 -10.79
C ASN A 227 9.22 -11.53 -11.15
N GLY A 228 10.26 -11.38 -11.99
CA GLY A 228 10.54 -10.10 -12.64
C GLY A 228 9.58 -9.88 -13.82
N SER A 229 9.32 -8.62 -14.15
CA SER A 229 8.62 -8.25 -15.39
C SER A 229 9.45 -7.31 -16.23
N VAL A 230 9.36 -7.48 -17.56
CA VAL A 230 9.96 -6.55 -18.52
C VAL A 230 8.83 -6.07 -19.42
N ARG A 231 8.69 -4.76 -19.54
CA ARG A 231 7.66 -4.13 -20.39
C ARG A 231 8.34 -3.47 -21.57
N TYR A 232 7.77 -3.67 -22.75
CA TYR A 232 8.21 -3.03 -23.99
C TYR A 232 7.08 -2.16 -24.51
N GLN A 233 7.42 -0.97 -24.97
CA GLN A 233 6.54 -0.12 -25.75
C GLN A 233 7.15 -0.02 -27.14
N GLY A 234 6.35 -0.33 -28.16
CA GLY A 234 6.76 -0.27 -29.55
C GLY A 234 5.83 0.60 -30.38
N GLU A 235 6.39 1.25 -31.37
CA GLU A 235 5.64 1.99 -32.37
C GLU A 235 5.82 1.28 -33.71
N ILE A 236 4.73 1.04 -34.42
CA ILE A 236 4.73 0.52 -35.80
C ILE A 236 4.34 1.68 -36.71
N THR A 237 5.30 2.10 -37.55
CA THR A 237 5.09 3.22 -38.49
C THR A 237 4.94 2.67 -39.89
N GLY A 238 3.87 3.01 -40.55
CA GLY A 238 3.62 2.57 -41.91
C GLY A 238 2.34 3.20 -42.49
N THR A 239 1.91 2.68 -43.62
CA THR A 239 0.66 3.10 -44.28
C THR A 239 -0.35 1.98 -44.17
N ALA A 240 -1.44 2.25 -43.45
CA ALA A 240 -2.51 1.26 -43.30
C ALA A 240 -3.07 0.82 -44.65
N SER A 241 -3.20 -0.47 -44.84
CA SER A 241 -3.71 -1.08 -46.07
C SER A 241 -4.69 -2.21 -45.79
N HIS A 242 -5.48 -2.60 -46.78
CA HIS A 242 -6.49 -3.64 -46.60
C HIS A 242 -5.81 -5.02 -46.45
N ALA A 243 -6.12 -5.74 -45.38
CA ALA A 243 -5.48 -7.01 -45.02
C ALA A 243 -5.65 -8.13 -46.08
N GLY A 244 -6.74 -8.14 -46.86
CA GLY A 244 -7.02 -9.19 -47.82
C GLY A 244 -6.64 -8.87 -49.30
N THR A 245 -6.58 -7.58 -49.67
CA THR A 245 -6.37 -7.16 -51.06
C THR A 245 -4.98 -6.58 -51.33
N THR A 246 -4.24 -6.16 -50.31
CA THR A 246 -2.90 -5.63 -50.48
C THR A 246 -1.90 -6.77 -50.49
N PRO A 247 -1.14 -6.96 -51.60
CA PRO A 247 -0.09 -7.96 -51.67
C PRO A 247 0.98 -7.75 -50.60
N MET A 248 1.58 -8.83 -50.08
CA MET A 248 2.57 -8.80 -49.02
C MET A 248 3.81 -7.97 -49.34
N ASP A 249 4.22 -7.99 -50.62
CA ASP A 249 5.37 -7.22 -51.14
C ASP A 249 5.08 -5.71 -51.29
N ARG A 250 3.85 -5.27 -51.04
CA ARG A 250 3.41 -3.87 -51.12
C ARG A 250 2.90 -3.32 -49.82
N ARG A 251 3.04 -4.04 -48.74
CA ARG A 251 2.69 -3.58 -47.40
C ARG A 251 3.82 -2.77 -46.80
N SER A 252 3.42 -1.74 -46.05
CA SER A 252 4.33 -0.91 -45.25
C SER A 252 3.74 -0.66 -43.85
N ASP A 253 2.81 -1.51 -43.42
CA ASP A 253 2.14 -1.50 -42.11
C ASP A 253 2.60 -2.68 -41.23
#